data_5675c9a59ee3b29199ef073a0be6a0a2
#
_entry.id   5675c9a59ee3b29199ef073a0be6a0a2
#
_cell.length_a   1.000
_cell.length_b   1.000
_cell.length_c   1.000
_cell.angle_alpha   90.00
_cell.angle_beta   90.00
_cell.angle_gamma   90.00
#
_symmetry.space_group_name_H-M   'P 1'
#
loop_
_entity.id
_entity.type
_entity.pdbx_description
1 polymer ?
#
loop_
_entity_poly.entity_id
_entity_poly.type
_entity_poly.pdbx_seq_one_letter_code
_entity_poly.pdbx_strand_id
1 'polypeptide(L)'
;MSRYLLMITLVFAGEIIFGLPFHTARFFRPTLLEAFGFTNTQLGDVFAVYGFMAMIAYFPGGVLADRFSARSLLTVSLIATGVGGFYMATYPGTWGMALLYGYWGVTTILLFWAALIRATREWGGSASQGRAFGILEGGRGIAAALFATLAIAVLAWYMPEDVTLASDEERRTAFRGVILLYSFAAIVTAVLTWVLIPPLKHVGDSSRSLFHGAAVVTTRPLVWAQAAIIICAYCGYKGLDNYSLYAVQVLGMDEVKGATLSAYGAYIRPFAAVAAGFVADRWSASKTIGVSFSVLLITYAMLSMALPEGSGLSVIYANIFVSFFAVFALRGVYFALLEENRTPSFLTGAVAGMVSFVGYTPEIFFAPITGRILDASPGIGGHQNYFLFLAVVAAIGIFVVAWLLRLQRSDTRAQWPRKPALDMEPETK
;
A
#
# COMPACT_ATOMS: atom_id res chain seq x y z
N MET A 1 -8.97 6.45 -29.59
CA MET A 1 -9.35 6.00 -28.23
C MET A 1 -9.24 7.17 -27.27
N SER A 2 -10.20 7.37 -26.38
CA SER A 2 -10.17 8.49 -25.42
C SER A 2 -8.99 8.31 -24.45
N ARG A 3 -8.19 9.37 -24.28
CA ARG A 3 -7.07 9.43 -23.31
C ARG A 3 -7.52 9.09 -21.88
N TYR A 4 -8.76 9.44 -21.54
CA TYR A 4 -9.35 9.15 -20.23
C TYR A 4 -9.65 7.65 -20.03
N LEU A 5 -10.09 6.94 -21.08
CA LEU A 5 -10.36 5.51 -20.99
C LEU A 5 -9.09 4.72 -20.68
N LEU A 6 -7.95 5.13 -21.25
CA LEU A 6 -6.66 4.55 -20.92
C LEU A 6 -6.31 4.76 -19.45
N MET A 7 -6.50 5.98 -18.89
CA MET A 7 -6.21 6.25 -17.48
C MET A 7 -7.14 5.44 -16.56
N ILE A 8 -8.43 5.33 -16.88
CA ILE A 8 -9.37 4.50 -16.12
C ILE A 8 -8.90 3.04 -16.10
N THR A 9 -8.43 2.52 -17.24
CA THR A 9 -7.88 1.16 -17.32
C THR A 9 -6.64 1.00 -16.43
N LEU A 10 -5.73 1.99 -16.42
CA LEU A 10 -4.55 1.98 -15.54
C LEU A 10 -4.94 2.04 -14.04
N VAL A 11 -5.98 2.81 -13.71
CA VAL A 11 -6.53 2.89 -12.34
C VAL A 11 -7.04 1.52 -11.89
N PHE A 12 -7.91 0.88 -12.69
CA PHE A 12 -8.44 -0.44 -12.35
C PHE A 12 -7.33 -1.49 -12.31
N ALA A 13 -6.43 -1.51 -13.28
CA ALA A 13 -5.29 -2.41 -13.29
C ALA A 13 -4.42 -2.21 -12.04
N GLY A 14 -4.10 -0.96 -11.71
CA GLY A 14 -3.24 -0.59 -10.59
C GLY A 14 -3.81 -0.94 -9.21
N GLU A 15 -5.13 -1.14 -9.10
CA GLU A 15 -5.74 -1.53 -7.83
C GLU A 15 -6.09 -3.01 -7.78
N ILE A 16 -6.67 -3.58 -8.86
CA ILE A 16 -7.12 -4.96 -8.85
C ILE A 16 -5.97 -5.97 -8.75
N ILE A 17 -4.77 -5.60 -9.23
CA ILE A 17 -3.56 -6.42 -9.11
C ILE A 17 -3.23 -6.78 -7.65
N PHE A 18 -3.58 -5.89 -6.71
CA PHE A 18 -3.40 -6.07 -5.28
C PHE A 18 -4.63 -6.64 -4.57
N GLY A 19 -5.72 -6.90 -5.31
CA GLY A 19 -6.97 -7.43 -4.77
C GLY A 19 -6.79 -8.76 -4.06
N LEU A 20 -6.23 -9.76 -4.75
CA LEU A 20 -5.99 -11.09 -4.19
C LEU A 20 -4.96 -11.08 -3.05
N PRO A 21 -3.74 -10.52 -3.21
CA PRO A 21 -2.75 -10.59 -2.14
C PRO A 21 -3.07 -9.74 -0.91
N PHE A 22 -3.79 -8.62 -1.05
CA PHE A 22 -3.95 -7.70 0.07
C PHE A 22 -5.40 -7.38 0.45
N HIS A 23 -6.33 -7.20 -0.51
CA HIS A 23 -7.71 -6.84 -0.16
C HIS A 23 -8.44 -7.98 0.53
N THR A 24 -8.19 -9.24 0.11
CA THR A 24 -8.75 -10.43 0.74
C THR A 24 -8.37 -10.52 2.22
N ALA A 25 -7.11 -10.22 2.55
CA ALA A 25 -6.63 -10.25 3.91
C ALA A 25 -6.95 -8.97 4.72
N ARG A 26 -7.10 -7.82 4.07
CA ARG A 26 -7.41 -6.56 4.75
C ARG A 26 -8.87 -6.48 5.15
N PHE A 27 -9.75 -6.75 4.20
CA PHE A 27 -11.19 -6.58 4.45
C PHE A 27 -11.81 -7.81 5.10
N PHE A 28 -11.33 -9.01 4.76
CA PHE A 28 -11.94 -10.28 5.16
C PHE A 28 -11.03 -11.11 6.05
N ARG A 29 -10.17 -10.47 6.86
CA ARG A 29 -9.19 -11.19 7.68
C ARG A 29 -9.79 -12.24 8.60
N PRO A 30 -10.88 -11.98 9.37
CA PRO A 30 -11.49 -13.01 10.20
C PRO A 30 -11.91 -14.23 9.39
N THR A 31 -12.68 -14.02 8.32
CA THR A 31 -13.16 -15.09 7.44
C THR A 31 -12.00 -15.84 6.78
N LEU A 32 -10.92 -15.14 6.38
CA LEU A 32 -9.72 -15.76 5.81
C LEU A 32 -9.06 -16.70 6.82
N LEU A 33 -8.82 -16.22 8.04
CA LEU A 33 -8.17 -17.03 9.09
C LEU A 33 -8.98 -18.29 9.39
N GLU A 34 -10.30 -18.17 9.53
CA GLU A 34 -11.19 -19.30 9.80
C GLU A 34 -11.27 -20.25 8.60
N ALA A 35 -11.49 -19.74 7.37
CA ALA A 35 -11.63 -20.55 6.17
C ALA A 35 -10.37 -21.38 5.85
N PHE A 36 -9.19 -20.84 6.13
CA PHE A 36 -7.91 -21.55 5.93
C PHE A 36 -7.45 -22.31 7.19
N GLY A 37 -8.02 -22.04 8.35
CA GLY A 37 -7.55 -22.56 9.63
C GLY A 37 -6.17 -22.00 10.02
N PHE A 38 -5.89 -20.73 9.69
CA PHE A 38 -4.60 -20.10 9.95
C PHE A 38 -4.63 -19.26 11.24
N THR A 39 -3.48 -19.23 11.93
CA THR A 39 -3.22 -18.23 12.97
C THR A 39 -2.77 -16.91 12.32
N ASN A 40 -2.80 -15.81 13.09
CA ASN A 40 -2.26 -14.53 12.63
C ASN A 40 -0.76 -14.62 12.33
N THR A 41 -0.01 -15.42 13.09
CA THR A 41 1.41 -15.69 12.87
C THR A 41 1.65 -16.36 11.53
N GLN A 42 0.91 -17.42 11.22
CA GLN A 42 1.04 -18.15 9.96
C GLN A 42 0.73 -17.26 8.76
N LEU A 43 -0.35 -16.48 8.83
CA LEU A 43 -0.67 -15.52 7.77
C LEU A 43 0.40 -14.43 7.67
N GLY A 44 0.95 -13.96 8.79
CA GLY A 44 2.05 -13.00 8.82
C GLY A 44 3.31 -13.53 8.12
N ASP A 45 3.67 -14.77 8.38
CA ASP A 45 4.85 -15.41 7.76
C ASP A 45 4.63 -15.62 6.25
N VAL A 46 3.40 -15.91 5.81
CA VAL A 46 3.02 -15.95 4.39
C VAL A 46 3.24 -14.57 3.73
N PHE A 47 2.83 -13.47 4.39
CA PHE A 47 3.08 -12.11 3.91
C PHE A 47 4.56 -11.78 3.81
N ALA A 48 5.40 -12.27 4.74
CA ALA A 48 6.84 -12.04 4.68
C ALA A 48 7.46 -12.62 3.41
N VAL A 49 6.99 -13.79 2.96
CA VAL A 49 7.46 -14.40 1.70
C VAL A 49 7.12 -13.50 0.51
N TYR A 50 5.90 -12.93 0.48
CA TYR A 50 5.54 -11.91 -0.52
C TYR A 50 6.53 -10.73 -0.47
N GLY A 51 6.73 -10.15 0.70
CA GLY A 51 7.61 -8.97 0.88
C GLY A 51 9.03 -9.24 0.42
N PHE A 52 9.60 -10.40 0.78
CA PHE A 52 10.94 -10.80 0.38
C PHE A 52 11.06 -10.94 -1.15
N MET A 53 10.13 -11.64 -1.78
CA MET A 53 10.10 -11.81 -3.23
C MET A 53 9.86 -10.49 -3.97
N ALA A 54 8.98 -9.63 -3.44
CA ALA A 54 8.75 -8.29 -3.97
C ALA A 54 10.03 -7.44 -3.94
N MET A 55 10.78 -7.46 -2.83
CA MET A 55 12.04 -6.71 -2.71
C MET A 55 13.08 -7.15 -3.74
N ILE A 56 13.24 -8.45 -3.96
CA ILE A 56 14.13 -8.99 -5.00
C ILE A 56 13.65 -8.56 -6.39
N ALA A 57 12.35 -8.55 -6.61
CA ALA A 57 11.71 -8.26 -7.89
C ALA A 57 11.82 -6.79 -8.32
N TYR A 58 12.02 -5.85 -7.40
CA TYR A 58 12.08 -4.41 -7.72
C TYR A 58 13.17 -4.06 -8.73
N PHE A 59 14.38 -4.58 -8.56
CA PHE A 59 15.51 -4.24 -9.42
C PHE A 59 15.35 -4.77 -10.85
N PRO A 60 15.10 -6.07 -11.08
CA PRO A 60 14.93 -6.56 -12.44
C PRO A 60 13.63 -6.07 -13.10
N GLY A 61 12.62 -5.66 -12.31
CA GLY A 61 11.35 -5.12 -12.83
C GLY A 61 11.53 -3.88 -13.68
N GLY A 62 12.42 -2.97 -13.30
CA GLY A 62 12.77 -1.80 -14.09
C GLY A 62 13.35 -2.18 -15.46
N VAL A 63 14.30 -3.13 -15.48
CA VAL A 63 14.93 -3.62 -16.72
C VAL A 63 13.92 -4.28 -17.65
N LEU A 64 12.96 -5.06 -17.10
CA LEU A 64 11.89 -5.66 -17.89
C LEU A 64 10.96 -4.58 -18.48
N ALA A 65 10.58 -3.59 -17.68
CA ALA A 65 9.74 -2.49 -18.14
C ALA A 65 10.40 -1.67 -19.26
N ASP A 66 11.73 -1.63 -19.29
CA ASP A 66 12.48 -0.98 -20.38
C ASP A 66 12.50 -1.82 -21.67
N ARG A 67 12.45 -3.14 -21.60
CA ARG A 67 12.55 -4.03 -22.75
C ARG A 67 11.21 -4.40 -23.39
N PHE A 68 10.17 -4.50 -22.59
CA PHE A 68 8.85 -4.96 -23.03
C PHE A 68 7.81 -3.84 -22.97
N SER A 69 6.76 -3.96 -23.80
CA SER A 69 5.67 -2.97 -23.76
C SER A 69 4.92 -3.01 -22.44
N ALA A 70 4.53 -1.84 -21.92
CA ALA A 70 3.72 -1.76 -20.71
C ALA A 70 2.44 -2.58 -20.84
N ARG A 71 1.78 -2.57 -22.02
CA ARG A 71 0.62 -3.39 -22.32
C ARG A 71 0.86 -4.88 -22.02
N SER A 72 1.92 -5.45 -22.59
CA SER A 72 2.22 -6.88 -22.43
C SER A 72 2.52 -7.25 -20.98
N LEU A 73 3.35 -6.44 -20.30
CA LEU A 73 3.72 -6.69 -18.92
C LEU A 73 2.52 -6.60 -17.96
N LEU A 74 1.70 -5.55 -18.08
CA LEU A 74 0.50 -5.39 -17.26
C LEU A 74 -0.49 -6.53 -17.49
N THR A 75 -0.72 -6.90 -18.77
CA THR A 75 -1.67 -7.98 -19.11
C THR A 75 -1.20 -9.33 -18.56
N VAL A 76 0.06 -9.71 -18.81
CA VAL A 76 0.61 -10.98 -18.31
C VAL A 76 0.58 -11.03 -16.78
N SER A 77 0.95 -9.93 -16.13
CA SER A 77 0.90 -9.83 -14.68
C SER A 77 -0.51 -10.04 -14.11
N LEU A 78 -1.51 -9.37 -14.67
CA LEU A 78 -2.92 -9.48 -14.23
C LEU A 78 -3.46 -10.90 -14.44
N ILE A 79 -3.17 -11.53 -15.59
CA ILE A 79 -3.55 -12.92 -15.83
C ILE A 79 -2.88 -13.83 -14.81
N ALA A 80 -1.56 -13.72 -14.66
CA ALA A 80 -0.79 -14.53 -13.74
C ALA A 80 -1.30 -14.39 -12.30
N THR A 81 -1.54 -13.16 -11.84
CA THR A 81 -2.08 -12.91 -10.49
C THR A 81 -3.49 -13.50 -10.33
N GLY A 82 -4.36 -13.31 -11.32
CA GLY A 82 -5.72 -13.87 -11.32
C GLY A 82 -5.75 -15.40 -11.32
N VAL A 83 -4.86 -16.05 -12.08
CA VAL A 83 -4.69 -17.52 -12.07
C VAL A 83 -4.27 -18.00 -10.68
N GLY A 84 -3.40 -17.28 -9.98
CA GLY A 84 -3.06 -17.58 -8.59
C GLY A 84 -4.28 -17.58 -7.66
N GLY A 85 -5.29 -16.77 -7.94
CA GLY A 85 -6.53 -16.75 -7.16
C GLY A 85 -7.34 -18.04 -7.29
N PHE A 86 -7.35 -18.71 -8.46
CA PHE A 86 -8.00 -20.03 -8.58
C PHE A 86 -7.29 -21.07 -7.73
N TYR A 87 -5.96 -21.01 -7.60
CA TYR A 87 -5.24 -21.86 -6.67
C TYR A 87 -5.58 -21.51 -5.21
N MET A 88 -5.67 -20.23 -4.85
CA MET A 88 -6.12 -19.81 -3.51
C MET A 88 -7.50 -20.37 -3.17
N ALA A 89 -8.42 -20.42 -4.14
CA ALA A 89 -9.78 -20.94 -3.98
C ALA A 89 -9.84 -22.44 -3.67
N THR A 90 -8.74 -23.18 -3.81
CA THR A 90 -8.63 -24.59 -3.40
C THR A 90 -8.28 -24.75 -1.92
N TYR A 91 -8.06 -23.64 -1.19
CA TYR A 91 -7.67 -23.61 0.23
C TYR A 91 -6.38 -24.39 0.52
N PRO A 92 -5.26 -24.04 -0.14
CA PRO A 92 -3.99 -24.70 0.13
C PRO A 92 -3.52 -24.42 1.56
N GLY A 93 -2.79 -25.37 2.16
CA GLY A 93 -2.19 -25.17 3.46
C GLY A 93 -1.12 -24.07 3.48
N THR A 94 -0.54 -23.81 4.65
CA THR A 94 0.40 -22.69 4.89
C THR A 94 1.55 -22.64 3.87
N TRP A 95 2.17 -23.78 3.54
CA TRP A 95 3.24 -23.85 2.53
C TRP A 95 2.76 -23.49 1.12
N GLY A 96 1.57 -23.98 0.74
CA GLY A 96 0.97 -23.63 -0.55
C GLY A 96 0.66 -22.13 -0.64
N MET A 97 0.14 -21.54 0.44
CA MET A 97 -0.08 -20.10 0.52
C MET A 97 1.22 -19.31 0.50
N ALA A 98 2.27 -19.76 1.20
CA ALA A 98 3.58 -19.09 1.17
C ALA A 98 4.17 -19.08 -0.25
N LEU A 99 4.09 -20.18 -0.98
CA LEU A 99 4.51 -20.26 -2.38
C LEU A 99 3.68 -19.32 -3.28
N LEU A 100 2.36 -19.29 -3.08
CA LEU A 100 1.45 -18.41 -3.81
C LEU A 100 1.76 -16.92 -3.56
N TYR A 101 1.99 -16.54 -2.31
CA TYR A 101 2.33 -15.17 -1.97
C TYR A 101 3.71 -14.77 -2.51
N GLY A 102 4.69 -15.69 -2.48
CA GLY A 102 5.97 -15.50 -3.18
C GLY A 102 5.79 -15.30 -4.69
N TYR A 103 4.95 -16.10 -5.31
CA TYR A 103 4.57 -15.94 -6.72
C TYR A 103 3.90 -14.58 -6.99
N TRP A 104 2.97 -14.13 -6.13
CA TRP A 104 2.38 -12.81 -6.25
C TRP A 104 3.37 -11.66 -6.00
N GLY A 105 4.37 -11.84 -5.14
CA GLY A 105 5.47 -10.88 -5.00
C GLY A 105 6.19 -10.64 -6.33
N VAL A 106 6.40 -11.71 -7.11
CA VAL A 106 6.98 -11.63 -8.46
C VAL A 106 6.00 -11.00 -9.45
N THR A 107 4.78 -11.52 -9.55
CA THR A 107 3.84 -11.05 -10.58
C THR A 107 3.46 -9.59 -10.41
N THR A 108 3.25 -9.13 -9.17
CA THR A 108 2.81 -7.76 -8.89
C THR A 108 3.93 -6.73 -8.93
N ILE A 109 5.17 -7.10 -8.66
CA ILE A 109 6.29 -6.16 -8.61
C ILE A 109 7.17 -6.26 -9.84
N LEU A 110 7.67 -7.46 -10.17
CA LEU A 110 8.56 -7.65 -11.32
C LEU A 110 7.92 -7.25 -12.66
N LEU A 111 6.70 -7.72 -12.88
CA LEU A 111 6.02 -7.54 -14.16
C LEU A 111 5.15 -6.28 -14.20
N PHE A 112 4.56 -5.89 -13.05
CA PHE A 112 3.48 -4.90 -13.05
C PHE A 112 3.94 -3.51 -12.68
N TRP A 113 4.62 -3.35 -11.55
CA TRP A 113 4.80 -2.04 -10.91
C TRP A 113 5.52 -1.02 -11.79
N ALA A 114 6.69 -1.39 -12.31
CA ALA A 114 7.47 -0.50 -13.18
C ALA A 114 6.73 -0.18 -14.50
N ALA A 115 6.00 -1.16 -15.05
CA ALA A 115 5.21 -0.98 -16.26
C ALA A 115 4.02 -0.01 -16.04
N LEU A 116 3.35 -0.08 -14.88
CA LEU A 116 2.29 0.85 -14.49
C LEU A 116 2.82 2.28 -14.38
N ILE A 117 3.93 2.47 -13.66
CA ILE A 117 4.57 3.78 -13.50
C ILE A 117 4.93 4.37 -14.86
N ARG A 118 5.53 3.56 -15.74
CA ARG A 118 5.88 3.98 -17.09
C ARG A 118 4.65 4.39 -17.90
N ALA A 119 3.62 3.56 -17.97
CA ALA A 119 2.39 3.87 -18.70
C ALA A 119 1.71 5.15 -18.19
N THR A 120 1.74 5.38 -16.89
CA THR A 120 1.21 6.59 -16.27
C THR A 120 2.03 7.82 -16.65
N ARG A 121 3.36 7.73 -16.67
CA ARG A 121 4.26 8.81 -17.09
C ARG A 121 4.03 9.16 -18.56
N GLU A 122 3.91 8.17 -19.42
CA GLU A 122 3.64 8.36 -20.86
C GLU A 122 2.27 9.02 -21.06
N TRP A 123 1.26 8.66 -20.28
CA TRP A 123 -0.05 9.32 -20.28
C TRP A 123 0.05 10.80 -19.87
N GLY A 124 0.84 11.10 -18.82
CA GLY A 124 1.03 12.46 -18.32
C GLY A 124 1.77 13.38 -19.29
N GLY A 125 2.69 12.82 -20.08
CA GLY A 125 3.62 13.61 -20.89
C GLY A 125 4.55 14.48 -20.02
N SER A 126 5.32 15.36 -20.63
CA SER A 126 6.28 16.22 -19.92
C SER A 126 5.63 17.28 -19.00
N ALA A 127 4.42 17.73 -19.36
CA ALA A 127 3.78 18.89 -18.73
C ALA A 127 2.78 18.56 -17.60
N SER A 128 2.35 17.30 -17.42
CA SER A 128 1.27 16.98 -16.47
C SER A 128 1.49 15.69 -15.67
N GLN A 129 2.72 15.44 -15.25
CA GLN A 129 3.08 14.25 -14.47
C GLN A 129 2.34 14.21 -13.12
N GLY A 130 2.34 15.31 -12.36
CA GLY A 130 1.62 15.38 -11.08
C GLY A 130 0.13 15.08 -11.23
N ARG A 131 -0.52 15.59 -12.28
CA ARG A 131 -1.92 15.30 -12.58
C ARG A 131 -2.14 13.82 -12.91
N ALA A 132 -1.23 13.20 -13.67
CA ALA A 132 -1.33 11.79 -14.05
C ALA A 132 -1.28 10.87 -12.83
N PHE A 133 -0.28 11.06 -11.96
CA PHE A 133 -0.14 10.27 -10.74
C PHE A 133 -1.23 10.59 -9.71
N GLY A 134 -1.67 11.84 -9.62
CA GLY A 134 -2.79 12.23 -8.76
C GLY A 134 -4.10 11.54 -9.16
N ILE A 135 -4.41 11.48 -10.46
CA ILE A 135 -5.59 10.76 -10.98
C ILE A 135 -5.43 9.24 -10.75
N LEU A 136 -4.25 8.69 -11.01
CA LEU A 136 -3.99 7.27 -10.74
C LEU A 136 -4.22 6.92 -9.27
N GLU A 137 -3.59 7.61 -8.35
CA GLU A 137 -3.67 7.29 -6.91
C GLU A 137 -5.07 7.58 -6.32
N GLY A 138 -5.69 8.69 -6.68
CA GLY A 138 -7.07 9.00 -6.28
C GLY A 138 -8.06 8.00 -6.86
N GLY A 139 -7.91 7.67 -8.13
CA GLY A 139 -8.74 6.67 -8.81
C GLY A 139 -8.60 5.28 -8.21
N ARG A 140 -7.38 4.87 -7.85
CA ARG A 140 -7.13 3.60 -7.17
C ARG A 140 -7.86 3.53 -5.82
N GLY A 141 -7.91 4.62 -5.06
CA GLY A 141 -8.70 4.66 -3.83
C GLY A 141 -10.20 4.39 -4.07
N ILE A 142 -10.77 5.02 -5.11
CA ILE A 142 -12.16 4.78 -5.50
C ILE A 142 -12.36 3.34 -5.99
N ALA A 143 -11.45 2.81 -6.82
CA ALA A 143 -11.52 1.44 -7.28
C ALA A 143 -11.45 0.44 -6.12
N ALA A 144 -10.57 0.67 -5.12
CA ALA A 144 -10.50 -0.15 -3.91
C ALA A 144 -11.84 -0.19 -3.17
N ALA A 145 -12.49 0.96 -2.99
CA ALA A 145 -13.78 1.07 -2.33
C ALA A 145 -14.88 0.32 -3.09
N LEU A 146 -14.94 0.47 -4.42
CA LEU A 146 -15.90 -0.23 -5.27
C LEU A 146 -15.72 -1.75 -5.19
N PHE A 147 -14.50 -2.25 -5.36
CA PHE A 147 -14.23 -3.69 -5.29
C PHE A 147 -14.46 -4.24 -3.88
N ALA A 148 -14.13 -3.51 -2.83
CA ALA A 148 -14.44 -3.91 -1.46
C ALA A 148 -15.97 -4.05 -1.26
N THR A 149 -16.75 -3.09 -1.74
CA THR A 149 -18.22 -3.13 -1.64
C THR A 149 -18.81 -4.33 -2.40
N LEU A 150 -18.33 -4.59 -3.63
CA LEU A 150 -18.76 -5.75 -4.40
C LEU A 150 -18.37 -7.07 -3.70
N ALA A 151 -17.16 -7.14 -3.17
CA ALA A 151 -16.68 -8.32 -2.46
C ALA A 151 -17.44 -8.58 -1.15
N ILE A 152 -17.81 -7.51 -0.41
CA ILE A 152 -18.67 -7.61 0.78
C ILE A 152 -20.07 -8.10 0.40
N ALA A 153 -20.64 -7.57 -0.69
CA ALA A 153 -21.94 -8.03 -1.19
C ALA A 153 -21.91 -9.53 -1.58
N VAL A 154 -20.82 -9.99 -2.22
CA VAL A 154 -20.62 -11.42 -2.52
C VAL A 154 -20.48 -12.25 -1.24
N LEU A 155 -19.70 -11.78 -0.26
CA LEU A 155 -19.59 -12.47 1.03
C LEU A 155 -20.97 -12.61 1.69
N ALA A 156 -21.72 -11.49 1.80
CA ALA A 156 -23.04 -11.45 2.42
C ALA A 156 -24.07 -12.33 1.69
N TRP A 157 -23.95 -12.46 0.36
CA TRP A 157 -24.86 -13.30 -0.43
C TRP A 157 -24.78 -14.79 -0.10
N TYR A 158 -23.59 -15.27 0.29
CA TYR A 158 -23.36 -16.66 0.63
C TYR A 158 -23.41 -16.95 2.13
N MET A 159 -23.43 -15.91 2.98
CA MET A 159 -23.57 -16.08 4.43
C MET A 159 -25.05 -16.23 4.81
N PRO A 160 -25.38 -16.94 5.91
CA PRO A 160 -26.73 -17.00 6.45
C PRO A 160 -27.18 -15.62 6.98
N GLU A 161 -28.51 -15.44 7.21
CA GLU A 161 -29.05 -14.19 7.77
C GLU A 161 -28.40 -13.81 9.10
N ASP A 162 -28.18 -14.81 9.97
CA ASP A 162 -27.35 -14.64 11.17
C ASP A 162 -25.94 -15.17 10.90
N VAL A 163 -25.06 -14.27 10.52
CA VAL A 163 -23.66 -14.57 10.15
C VAL A 163 -22.90 -15.25 11.31
N THR A 164 -23.30 -15.02 12.58
CA THR A 164 -22.65 -15.60 13.74
C THR A 164 -22.87 -17.14 13.83
N LEU A 165 -23.93 -17.63 13.20
CA LEU A 165 -24.29 -19.06 13.11
C LEU A 165 -23.70 -19.76 11.87
N ALA A 166 -22.95 -19.04 11.05
CA ALA A 166 -22.39 -19.61 9.84
C ALA A 166 -21.48 -20.81 10.14
N SER A 167 -21.67 -21.89 9.44
CA SER A 167 -20.80 -23.06 9.47
C SER A 167 -19.45 -22.79 8.76
N ASP A 168 -18.43 -23.60 9.04
CA ASP A 168 -17.14 -23.49 8.37
C ASP A 168 -17.26 -23.68 6.85
N GLU A 169 -18.20 -24.49 6.37
CA GLU A 169 -18.44 -24.72 4.95
C GLU A 169 -19.10 -23.51 4.29
N GLU A 170 -20.05 -22.85 4.94
CA GLU A 170 -20.66 -21.61 4.48
C GLU A 170 -19.64 -20.49 4.42
N ARG A 171 -18.79 -20.32 5.46
CA ARG A 171 -17.68 -19.36 5.45
C ARG A 171 -16.70 -19.61 4.32
N ARG A 172 -16.31 -20.89 4.09
CA ARG A 172 -15.44 -21.25 2.96
C ARG A 172 -16.10 -20.97 1.62
N THR A 173 -17.37 -21.26 1.48
CA THR A 173 -18.12 -21.00 0.23
C THR A 173 -18.22 -19.51 -0.03
N ALA A 174 -18.57 -18.71 0.97
CA ALA A 174 -18.66 -17.26 0.88
C ALA A 174 -17.29 -16.64 0.54
N PHE A 175 -16.22 -17.05 1.22
CA PHE A 175 -14.90 -16.52 0.97
C PHE A 175 -14.33 -16.96 -0.39
N ARG A 176 -14.66 -18.21 -0.85
CA ARG A 176 -14.35 -18.64 -2.22
C ARG A 176 -15.00 -17.73 -3.26
N GLY A 177 -16.24 -17.29 -3.03
CA GLY A 177 -16.91 -16.30 -3.88
C GLY A 177 -16.12 -15.00 -3.99
N VAL A 178 -15.60 -14.48 -2.86
CA VAL A 178 -14.76 -13.29 -2.82
C VAL A 178 -13.46 -13.50 -3.60
N ILE A 179 -12.76 -14.62 -3.40
CA ILE A 179 -11.52 -14.95 -4.12
C ILE A 179 -11.78 -15.01 -5.63
N LEU A 180 -12.85 -15.70 -6.05
CA LEU A 180 -13.21 -15.83 -7.46
C LEU A 180 -13.59 -14.47 -8.07
N LEU A 181 -14.31 -13.59 -7.34
CA LEU A 181 -14.60 -12.23 -7.79
C LEU A 181 -13.32 -11.47 -8.15
N TYR A 182 -12.33 -11.44 -7.24
CA TYR A 182 -11.05 -10.78 -7.50
C TYR A 182 -10.25 -11.46 -8.62
N SER A 183 -10.30 -12.78 -8.73
CA SER A 183 -9.63 -13.55 -9.79
C SER A 183 -10.19 -13.18 -11.16
N PHE A 184 -11.52 -13.22 -11.33
CA PHE A 184 -12.18 -12.83 -12.56
C PHE A 184 -12.00 -11.35 -12.87
N ALA A 185 -12.08 -10.47 -11.86
CA ALA A 185 -11.83 -9.05 -12.04
C ALA A 185 -10.41 -8.78 -12.56
N ALA A 186 -9.39 -9.50 -12.08
CA ALA A 186 -8.03 -9.39 -12.59
C ALA A 186 -7.94 -9.84 -14.06
N ILE A 187 -8.57 -10.95 -14.43
CA ILE A 187 -8.56 -11.46 -15.81
C ILE A 187 -9.34 -10.52 -16.75
N VAL A 188 -10.51 -10.02 -16.34
CA VAL A 188 -11.28 -9.04 -17.12
C VAL A 188 -10.45 -7.76 -17.32
N THR A 189 -9.81 -7.28 -16.25
CA THR A 189 -8.93 -6.11 -16.33
C THR A 189 -7.72 -6.37 -17.24
N ALA A 190 -7.18 -7.59 -17.27
CA ALA A 190 -6.12 -7.96 -18.21
C ALA A 190 -6.58 -7.85 -19.67
N VAL A 191 -7.79 -8.32 -19.99
CA VAL A 191 -8.37 -8.17 -21.33
C VAL A 191 -8.56 -6.69 -21.68
N LEU A 192 -9.10 -5.89 -20.77
CA LEU A 192 -9.23 -4.45 -20.97
C LEU A 192 -7.87 -3.77 -21.18
N THR A 193 -6.85 -4.16 -20.41
CA THR A 193 -5.47 -3.69 -20.56
C THR A 193 -4.91 -4.02 -21.93
N TRP A 194 -5.11 -5.24 -22.40
CA TRP A 194 -4.64 -5.66 -23.73
C TRP A 194 -5.32 -4.91 -24.86
N VAL A 195 -6.61 -4.66 -24.76
CA VAL A 195 -7.39 -3.98 -25.83
C VAL A 195 -7.21 -2.47 -25.81
N LEU A 196 -7.17 -1.87 -24.62
CA LEU A 196 -7.25 -0.42 -24.44
C LEU A 196 -5.90 0.27 -24.24
N ILE A 197 -4.82 -0.44 -23.91
CA ILE A 197 -3.50 0.16 -23.81
C ILE A 197 -2.76 -0.06 -25.13
N PRO A 198 -2.29 1.02 -25.80
CA PRO A 198 -1.54 0.86 -27.04
C PRO A 198 -0.18 0.18 -26.80
N PRO A 199 0.35 -0.58 -27.77
CA PRO A 199 1.70 -1.12 -27.68
C PRO A 199 2.71 0.04 -27.85
N LEU A 200 3.07 0.67 -26.73
CA LEU A 200 4.04 1.77 -26.72
C LEU A 200 5.43 1.19 -26.99
N LYS A 201 6.06 1.71 -28.03
CA LYS A 201 7.40 1.29 -28.44
C LYS A 201 8.46 1.88 -27.51
N HIS A 202 9.52 1.14 -27.35
CA HIS A 202 10.70 1.49 -26.59
C HIS A 202 11.32 2.82 -27.05
N VAL A 203 11.54 3.75 -26.13
CA VAL A 203 12.35 4.94 -26.37
C VAL A 203 13.33 5.08 -25.21
N GLY A 204 14.57 4.67 -25.43
CA GLY A 204 15.73 5.25 -24.77
C GLY A 204 16.33 4.55 -23.57
N ASP A 205 17.61 4.51 -23.61
CA ASP A 205 18.63 4.05 -22.68
C ASP A 205 18.58 4.83 -21.33
N SER A 206 17.81 4.36 -20.36
CA SER A 206 17.76 4.99 -19.02
C SER A 206 18.53 4.24 -17.93
N SER A 207 19.11 3.09 -18.27
CA SER A 207 19.73 2.20 -17.26
C SER A 207 21.06 2.71 -16.68
N ARG A 208 21.79 3.57 -17.37
CA ARG A 208 23.09 4.08 -16.92
C ARG A 208 23.03 5.10 -15.78
N SER A 209 21.90 5.80 -15.59
CA SER A 209 21.76 6.88 -14.59
C SER A 209 21.43 6.41 -13.18
N LEU A 210 20.70 5.27 -13.02
CA LEU A 210 20.19 4.85 -11.72
C LEU A 210 21.28 4.40 -10.73
N PHE A 211 22.27 3.64 -11.19
CA PHE A 211 23.33 3.15 -10.30
C PHE A 211 24.33 4.23 -9.87
N HIS A 212 24.59 5.21 -10.74
CA HIS A 212 25.51 6.31 -10.41
C HIS A 212 24.92 7.25 -9.36
N GLY A 213 23.61 7.51 -9.43
CA GLY A 213 22.88 8.29 -8.42
C GLY A 213 22.77 7.58 -7.07
N ALA A 214 22.65 6.24 -7.05
CA ALA A 214 22.46 5.47 -5.84
C ALA A 214 23.62 5.61 -4.83
N ALA A 215 24.87 5.55 -5.30
CA ALA A 215 26.04 5.70 -4.44
C ALA A 215 26.11 7.08 -3.75
N VAL A 216 25.70 8.13 -4.44
CA VAL A 216 25.65 9.50 -3.89
C VAL A 216 24.52 9.65 -2.87
N VAL A 217 23.37 9.04 -3.14
CA VAL A 217 22.14 9.14 -2.34
C VAL A 217 22.29 8.42 -0.99
N THR A 218 22.98 7.27 -0.95
CA THR A 218 23.20 6.49 0.28
C THR A 218 24.01 7.22 1.35
N THR A 219 24.82 8.23 0.97
CA THR A 219 25.62 9.01 1.92
C THR A 219 24.84 10.19 2.56
N ARG A 220 23.56 10.39 2.20
CA ARG A 220 22.80 11.58 2.59
C ARG A 220 21.87 11.33 3.78
N PRO A 221 22.07 11.98 4.94
CA PRO A 221 21.21 11.81 6.12
C PRO A 221 19.75 12.17 5.87
N LEU A 222 19.47 13.17 5.02
CA LEU A 222 18.10 13.55 4.64
C LEU A 222 17.35 12.39 3.97
N VAL A 223 18.02 11.60 3.14
CA VAL A 223 17.43 10.45 2.45
C VAL A 223 17.06 9.35 3.44
N TRP A 224 17.95 9.08 4.40
CA TRP A 224 17.68 8.10 5.46
C TRP A 224 16.58 8.54 6.40
N ALA A 225 16.51 9.82 6.76
CA ALA A 225 15.41 10.37 7.55
C ALA A 225 14.07 10.25 6.81
N GLN A 226 14.05 10.55 5.50
CA GLN A 226 12.85 10.37 4.68
C GLN A 226 12.46 8.89 4.55
N ALA A 227 13.42 7.99 4.33
CA ALA A 227 13.16 6.55 4.28
C ALA A 227 12.58 6.03 5.60
N ALA A 228 13.12 6.47 6.75
CA ALA A 228 12.62 6.10 8.07
C ALA A 228 11.19 6.63 8.32
N ILE A 229 10.86 7.85 7.84
CA ILE A 229 9.49 8.37 7.87
C ILE A 229 8.57 7.44 7.08
N ILE A 230 8.99 7.00 5.88
CA ILE A 230 8.18 6.11 5.04
C ILE A 230 8.00 4.74 5.71
N ILE A 231 9.04 4.18 6.37
CA ILE A 231 8.91 2.94 7.16
C ILE A 231 7.79 3.09 8.21
N CYS A 232 7.84 4.15 9.03
CA CYS A 232 6.84 4.37 10.07
C CYS A 232 5.44 4.60 9.49
N ALA A 233 5.31 5.40 8.43
CA ALA A 233 4.04 5.65 7.75
C ALA A 233 3.49 4.36 7.10
N TYR A 234 4.36 3.54 6.54
CA TYR A 234 3.98 2.28 5.91
C TYR A 234 3.57 1.22 6.93
N CYS A 235 4.20 1.16 8.11
CA CYS A 235 3.72 0.35 9.23
C CYS A 235 2.30 0.76 9.63
N GLY A 236 1.99 2.07 9.72
CA GLY A 236 0.63 2.54 9.96
C GLY A 236 -0.36 2.10 8.88
N TYR A 237 0.04 2.11 7.61
CA TYR A 237 -0.78 1.63 6.50
C TYR A 237 -1.02 0.12 6.55
N LYS A 238 0.00 -0.68 6.85
CA LYS A 238 -0.13 -2.13 7.07
C LYS A 238 -0.95 -2.43 8.32
N GLY A 239 -0.96 -1.49 9.27
CA GLY A 239 -1.83 -1.56 10.44
C GLY A 239 -3.31 -1.67 10.10
N LEU A 240 -3.75 -1.14 8.96
CA LEU A 240 -5.14 -1.25 8.52
C LEU A 240 -5.58 -2.70 8.22
N ASP A 241 -4.64 -3.61 7.99
CA ASP A 241 -4.92 -5.01 7.66
C ASP A 241 -5.57 -5.80 8.82
N ASN A 242 -5.58 -5.26 10.05
CA ASN A 242 -6.14 -5.92 11.23
C ASN A 242 -7.44 -5.26 11.76
N TYR A 243 -7.96 -4.20 11.13
CA TYR A 243 -9.15 -3.52 11.62
C TYR A 243 -10.42 -4.35 11.49
N SER A 244 -10.56 -5.16 10.44
CA SER A 244 -11.68 -6.10 10.32
C SER A 244 -11.64 -7.16 11.43
N LEU A 245 -10.44 -7.66 11.79
CA LEU A 245 -10.26 -8.60 12.88
C LEU A 245 -10.59 -7.95 14.24
N TYR A 246 -10.15 -6.72 14.47
CA TYR A 246 -10.49 -5.95 15.67
C TYR A 246 -12.00 -5.76 15.79
N ALA A 247 -12.68 -5.43 14.69
CA ALA A 247 -14.13 -5.25 14.69
C ALA A 247 -14.88 -6.52 15.10
N VAL A 248 -14.43 -7.68 14.65
CA VAL A 248 -15.07 -8.96 14.99
C VAL A 248 -14.68 -9.39 16.41
N GLN A 249 -13.41 -9.39 16.77
CA GLN A 249 -12.93 -9.97 18.04
C GLN A 249 -13.13 -9.06 19.26
N VAL A 250 -13.17 -7.74 19.07
CA VAL A 250 -13.25 -6.77 20.17
C VAL A 250 -14.58 -6.04 20.19
N LEU A 251 -15.11 -5.63 19.02
CA LEU A 251 -16.38 -4.91 18.97
C LEU A 251 -17.58 -5.84 18.82
N GLY A 252 -17.38 -7.17 18.73
CA GLY A 252 -18.47 -8.15 18.63
C GLY A 252 -19.28 -8.08 17.34
N MET A 253 -18.68 -7.55 16.27
CA MET A 253 -19.31 -7.50 14.95
C MET A 253 -19.24 -8.87 14.28
N ASP A 254 -20.21 -9.14 13.39
CA ASP A 254 -20.08 -10.23 12.45
C ASP A 254 -19.04 -9.92 11.34
N GLU A 255 -18.65 -10.95 10.57
CA GLU A 255 -17.60 -10.83 9.57
C GLU A 255 -17.97 -9.83 8.45
N VAL A 256 -19.25 -9.72 8.08
CA VAL A 256 -19.72 -8.80 7.05
C VAL A 256 -19.63 -7.35 7.54
N LYS A 257 -20.03 -7.08 8.79
CA LYS A 257 -19.90 -5.76 9.42
C LYS A 257 -18.44 -5.39 9.64
N GLY A 258 -17.59 -6.33 10.07
CA GLY A 258 -16.16 -6.14 10.22
C GLY A 258 -15.47 -5.78 8.91
N ALA A 259 -15.80 -6.48 7.83
CA ALA A 259 -15.34 -6.15 6.48
C ALA A 259 -15.81 -4.76 6.04
N THR A 260 -17.06 -4.40 6.31
CA THR A 260 -17.64 -3.10 5.98
C THR A 260 -16.92 -1.97 6.72
N LEU A 261 -16.65 -2.12 8.01
CA LEU A 261 -15.89 -1.14 8.79
C LEU A 261 -14.50 -0.90 8.17
N SER A 262 -13.80 -1.97 7.85
CA SER A 262 -12.47 -1.88 7.22
C SER A 262 -12.53 -1.23 5.83
N ALA A 263 -13.58 -1.49 5.04
CA ALA A 263 -13.78 -0.92 3.72
C ALA A 263 -14.02 0.60 3.76
N TYR A 264 -14.59 1.15 4.85
CA TYR A 264 -14.71 2.60 5.01
C TYR A 264 -13.37 3.33 4.91
N GLY A 265 -12.26 2.70 5.31
CA GLY A 265 -10.92 3.23 5.10
C GLY A 265 -10.61 3.51 3.62
N ALA A 266 -11.05 2.63 2.71
CA ALA A 266 -10.85 2.84 1.28
C ALA A 266 -11.61 4.06 0.73
N TYR A 267 -12.82 4.33 1.26
CA TYR A 267 -13.60 5.53 0.90
C TYR A 267 -12.97 6.81 1.43
N ILE A 268 -12.33 6.78 2.60
CA ILE A 268 -11.66 7.94 3.21
C ILE A 268 -10.38 8.30 2.45
N ARG A 269 -9.69 7.32 1.87
CA ARG A 269 -8.37 7.46 1.23
C ARG A 269 -8.25 8.66 0.28
N PRO A 270 -9.12 8.86 -0.74
CA PRO A 270 -8.97 9.98 -1.66
C PRO A 270 -9.13 11.33 -0.98
N PHE A 271 -10.07 11.45 -0.04
CA PHE A 271 -10.31 12.70 0.68
C PHE A 271 -9.16 13.06 1.62
N ALA A 272 -8.65 12.08 2.36
CA ALA A 272 -7.53 12.29 3.27
C ALA A 272 -6.24 12.70 2.53
N ALA A 273 -5.94 12.04 1.41
CA ALA A 273 -4.76 12.36 0.61
C ALA A 273 -4.83 13.76 0.02
N VAL A 274 -5.99 14.15 -0.53
CA VAL A 274 -6.21 15.49 -1.09
C VAL A 274 -6.14 16.57 0.00
N ALA A 275 -6.85 16.38 1.11
CA ALA A 275 -6.82 17.33 2.22
C ALA A 275 -5.41 17.53 2.79
N ALA A 276 -4.67 16.43 2.99
CA ALA A 276 -3.30 16.50 3.47
C ALA A 276 -2.35 17.19 2.48
N GLY A 277 -2.53 16.97 1.17
CA GLY A 277 -1.80 17.68 0.14
C GLY A 277 -2.01 19.20 0.22
N PHE A 278 -3.25 19.67 0.30
CA PHE A 278 -3.55 21.09 0.47
C PHE A 278 -2.96 21.69 1.75
N VAL A 279 -2.95 20.95 2.85
CA VAL A 279 -2.33 21.40 4.11
C VAL A 279 -0.81 21.47 3.95
N ALA A 280 -0.20 20.46 3.33
CA ALA A 280 1.23 20.41 3.08
C ALA A 280 1.71 21.59 2.20
N ASP A 281 0.96 21.90 1.14
CA ASP A 281 1.26 23.03 0.24
C ASP A 281 1.21 24.38 0.94
N ARG A 282 0.28 24.56 1.89
CA ARG A 282 0.12 25.83 2.62
C ARG A 282 1.04 25.97 3.81
N TRP A 283 1.47 24.88 4.40
CA TRP A 283 2.21 24.89 5.64
C TRP A 283 3.61 24.27 5.48
N SER A 284 3.73 22.96 5.32
CA SER A 284 4.95 22.20 5.06
C SER A 284 4.63 20.71 5.08
N ALA A 285 5.25 19.93 4.20
CA ALA A 285 5.06 18.48 4.16
C ALA A 285 5.55 17.83 5.46
N SER A 286 6.73 18.18 5.95
CA SER A 286 7.30 17.62 7.19
C SER A 286 6.45 17.92 8.42
N LYS A 287 5.87 19.11 8.55
CA LYS A 287 4.98 19.46 9.68
C LYS A 287 3.65 18.69 9.58
N THR A 288 3.07 18.61 8.39
CA THR A 288 1.84 17.85 8.15
C THR A 288 2.03 16.36 8.50
N ILE A 289 3.17 15.77 8.15
CA ILE A 289 3.56 14.42 8.54
C ILE A 289 3.69 14.30 10.07
N GLY A 290 4.34 15.27 10.71
CA GLY A 290 4.49 15.30 12.18
C GLY A 290 3.14 15.32 12.90
N VAL A 291 2.20 16.15 12.45
CA VAL A 291 0.83 16.20 12.99
C VAL A 291 0.11 14.89 12.76
N SER A 292 0.23 14.30 11.56
CA SER A 292 -0.41 13.01 11.26
C SER A 292 0.10 11.90 12.16
N PHE A 293 1.42 11.82 12.43
CA PHE A 293 1.97 10.86 13.39
C PHE A 293 1.50 11.16 14.83
N SER A 294 1.36 12.42 15.22
CA SER A 294 0.84 12.78 16.55
C SER A 294 -0.62 12.34 16.72
N VAL A 295 -1.44 12.52 15.69
CA VAL A 295 -2.82 12.01 15.65
C VAL A 295 -2.82 10.48 15.76
N LEU A 296 -1.97 9.77 15.00
CA LEU A 296 -1.85 8.32 15.08
C LEU A 296 -1.39 7.84 16.45
N LEU A 297 -0.42 8.52 17.08
CA LEU A 297 0.01 8.18 18.42
C LEU A 297 -1.16 8.24 19.41
N ILE A 298 -1.96 9.30 19.37
CA ILE A 298 -3.11 9.48 20.24
C ILE A 298 -4.18 8.40 19.96
N THR A 299 -4.54 8.20 18.69
CA THR A 299 -5.58 7.23 18.32
C THR A 299 -5.18 5.80 18.65
N TYR A 300 -3.95 5.40 18.39
CA TYR A 300 -3.44 4.08 18.71
C TYR A 300 -3.27 3.89 20.23
N ALA A 301 -2.81 4.90 20.97
CA ALA A 301 -2.75 4.85 22.42
C ALA A 301 -4.15 4.67 23.04
N MET A 302 -5.17 5.37 22.51
CA MET A 302 -6.56 5.17 22.96
C MET A 302 -7.06 3.74 22.68
N LEU A 303 -6.78 3.17 21.50
CA LEU A 303 -7.20 1.80 21.15
C LEU A 303 -6.40 0.73 21.92
N SER A 304 -5.20 1.06 22.43
CA SER A 304 -4.40 0.15 23.25
C SER A 304 -4.83 0.10 24.72
N MET A 305 -5.62 1.07 25.16
CA MET A 305 -6.14 1.11 26.53
C MET A 305 -7.48 0.38 26.61
N ALA A 306 -7.79 -0.21 27.78
CA ALA A 306 -9.14 -0.63 28.07
C ALA A 306 -10.03 0.63 28.12
N LEU A 307 -11.01 0.70 27.23
CA LEU A 307 -11.94 1.81 27.24
C LEU A 307 -12.74 1.78 28.54
N PRO A 308 -12.98 2.92 29.21
CA PRO A 308 -13.81 2.96 30.40
C PRO A 308 -15.18 2.34 30.14
N GLU A 309 -15.71 1.60 31.08
CA GLU A 309 -17.07 1.08 31.02
C GLU A 309 -18.04 2.25 30.78
N GLY A 310 -18.82 2.18 29.68
CA GLY A 310 -19.72 3.26 29.28
C GLY A 310 -19.16 4.19 28.19
N SER A 311 -17.92 4.03 27.74
CA SER A 311 -17.42 4.70 26.52
C SER A 311 -18.27 4.22 25.34
N GLY A 312 -19.13 5.09 24.79
CA GLY A 312 -20.02 4.69 23.71
C GLY A 312 -19.25 4.21 22.47
N LEU A 313 -19.75 3.20 21.78
CA LEU A 313 -19.22 2.69 20.51
C LEU A 313 -18.88 3.81 19.51
N SER A 314 -19.61 4.94 19.58
CA SER A 314 -19.36 6.12 18.74
C SER A 314 -17.96 6.71 18.90
N VAL A 315 -17.37 6.69 20.11
CA VAL A 315 -16.01 7.18 20.36
C VAL A 315 -14.99 6.27 19.68
N ILE A 316 -15.21 4.95 19.74
CA ILE A 316 -14.32 3.96 19.10
C ILE A 316 -14.39 4.13 17.59
N TYR A 317 -15.59 4.26 17.01
CA TYR A 317 -15.74 4.49 15.58
C TYR A 317 -15.07 5.81 15.14
N ALA A 318 -15.30 6.89 15.87
CA ALA A 318 -14.65 8.17 15.58
C ALA A 318 -13.11 8.03 15.59
N ASN A 319 -12.56 7.32 16.59
CA ASN A 319 -11.13 7.05 16.69
C ASN A 319 -10.62 6.24 15.49
N ILE A 320 -11.32 5.17 15.08
CA ILE A 320 -10.99 4.36 13.91
C ILE A 320 -10.98 5.23 12.64
N PHE A 321 -12.02 6.05 12.43
CA PHE A 321 -12.10 6.93 11.26
C PHE A 321 -10.99 7.98 11.24
N VAL A 322 -10.65 8.56 12.40
CA VAL A 322 -9.52 9.50 12.53
C VAL A 322 -8.20 8.80 12.21
N SER A 323 -8.01 7.55 12.66
CA SER A 323 -6.81 6.77 12.33
C SER A 323 -6.70 6.47 10.83
N PHE A 324 -7.81 6.11 10.15
CA PHE A 324 -7.84 5.94 8.70
C PHE A 324 -7.42 7.23 7.99
N PHE A 325 -8.01 8.36 8.39
CA PHE A 325 -7.68 9.65 7.80
C PHE A 325 -6.20 9.99 7.95
N ALA A 326 -5.63 9.84 9.15
CA ALA A 326 -4.23 10.14 9.42
C ALA A 326 -3.26 9.23 8.65
N VAL A 327 -3.55 7.93 8.53
CA VAL A 327 -2.76 6.98 7.73
C VAL A 327 -2.73 7.39 6.26
N PHE A 328 -3.88 7.71 5.67
CA PHE A 328 -3.93 8.09 4.27
C PHE A 328 -3.41 9.51 4.01
N ALA A 329 -3.50 10.41 5.01
CA ALA A 329 -2.82 11.70 4.98
C ALA A 329 -1.30 11.55 4.88
N LEU A 330 -0.70 10.69 5.71
CA LEU A 330 0.73 10.34 5.63
C LEU A 330 1.10 9.84 4.23
N ARG A 331 0.33 8.90 3.69
CA ARG A 331 0.58 8.33 2.36
C ARG A 331 0.50 9.36 1.23
N GLY A 332 -0.38 10.34 1.36
CA GLY A 332 -0.53 11.42 0.39
C GLY A 332 0.64 12.39 0.36
N VAL A 333 1.37 12.53 1.48
CA VAL A 333 2.32 13.65 1.65
C VAL A 333 3.79 13.23 1.75
N TYR A 334 4.12 11.98 2.13
CA TYR A 334 5.52 11.65 2.42
C TYR A 334 6.48 11.78 1.21
N PHE A 335 6.01 11.68 -0.03
CA PHE A 335 6.84 11.95 -1.21
C PHE A 335 7.01 13.45 -1.50
N ALA A 336 6.15 14.33 -0.98
CA ALA A 336 6.35 15.78 -1.08
C ALA A 336 7.61 16.25 -0.32
N LEU A 337 8.14 15.43 0.58
CA LEU A 337 9.45 15.66 1.20
C LEU A 337 10.61 15.75 0.19
N LEU A 338 10.49 15.13 -0.99
CA LEU A 338 11.51 15.24 -2.04
C LEU A 338 11.68 16.69 -2.50
N GLU A 339 10.59 17.40 -2.67
CA GLU A 339 10.57 18.82 -3.06
C GLU A 339 10.97 19.71 -1.88
N GLU A 340 10.41 19.47 -0.70
CA GLU A 340 10.74 20.23 0.52
C GLU A 340 12.24 20.11 0.87
N ASN A 341 12.85 18.93 0.68
CA ASN A 341 14.28 18.68 0.85
C ASN A 341 15.13 19.23 -0.30
N ARG A 342 14.54 19.95 -1.27
CA ARG A 342 15.23 20.52 -2.43
C ARG A 342 16.08 19.50 -3.18
N THR A 343 15.56 18.28 -3.37
CA THR A 343 16.23 17.22 -4.10
C THR A 343 16.46 17.64 -5.54
N PRO A 344 17.71 17.65 -6.04
CA PRO A 344 18.00 18.02 -7.41
C PRO A 344 17.24 17.14 -8.42
N SER A 345 16.75 17.72 -9.52
CA SER A 345 15.95 17.00 -10.52
C SER A 345 16.66 15.77 -11.08
N PHE A 346 17.99 15.83 -11.28
CA PHE A 346 18.81 14.72 -11.78
C PHE A 346 19.01 13.58 -10.75
N LEU A 347 18.74 13.81 -9.44
CA LEU A 347 18.79 12.79 -8.37
C LEU A 347 17.40 12.33 -7.92
N THR A 348 16.32 13.00 -8.32
CA THR A 348 14.96 12.71 -7.83
C THR A 348 14.58 11.23 -8.00
N GLY A 349 14.93 10.63 -9.15
CA GLY A 349 14.67 9.22 -9.40
C GLY A 349 15.47 8.28 -8.47
N ALA A 350 16.74 8.57 -8.24
CA ALA A 350 17.59 7.79 -7.36
C ALA A 350 17.16 7.90 -5.89
N VAL A 351 16.80 9.11 -5.43
CA VAL A 351 16.28 9.34 -4.08
C VAL A 351 14.93 8.65 -3.90
N ALA A 352 13.98 8.85 -4.83
CA ALA A 352 12.68 8.20 -4.78
C ALA A 352 12.79 6.67 -4.78
N GLY A 353 13.68 6.10 -5.60
CA GLY A 353 13.96 4.67 -5.62
C GLY A 353 14.50 4.16 -4.28
N MET A 354 15.51 4.85 -3.71
CA MET A 354 16.12 4.48 -2.43
C MET A 354 15.14 4.57 -1.27
N VAL A 355 14.40 5.69 -1.15
CA VAL A 355 13.43 5.86 -0.06
C VAL A 355 12.26 4.90 -0.18
N SER A 356 11.87 4.50 -1.41
CA SER A 356 10.84 3.48 -1.60
C SER A 356 11.35 2.10 -1.25
N PHE A 357 12.55 1.74 -1.72
CA PHE A 357 13.15 0.44 -1.44
C PHE A 357 13.29 0.19 0.06
N VAL A 358 13.86 1.14 0.79
CA VAL A 358 14.00 1.05 2.25
C VAL A 358 12.65 1.24 2.94
N GLY A 359 11.85 2.20 2.48
CA GLY A 359 10.57 2.57 3.09
C GLY A 359 9.51 1.48 3.05
N TYR A 360 9.56 0.58 2.06
CA TYR A 360 8.60 -0.53 1.94
C TYR A 360 9.10 -1.86 2.55
N THR A 361 10.24 -1.86 3.24
CA THR A 361 10.71 -3.03 3.99
C THR A 361 9.73 -3.58 5.04
N PRO A 362 8.76 -2.81 5.61
CA PRO A 362 7.71 -3.37 6.45
C PRO A 362 6.88 -4.48 5.79
N GLU A 363 6.85 -4.59 4.47
CA GLU A 363 6.24 -5.76 3.79
C GLU A 363 6.84 -7.10 4.25
N ILE A 364 8.11 -7.11 4.69
CA ILE A 364 8.79 -8.33 5.13
C ILE A 364 8.52 -8.63 6.60
N PHE A 365 8.58 -7.60 7.47
CA PHE A 365 8.64 -7.84 8.92
C PHE A 365 7.36 -7.47 9.68
N PHE A 366 6.52 -6.57 9.14
CA PHE A 366 5.38 -6.03 9.88
C PHE A 366 4.35 -7.11 10.21
N ALA A 367 3.89 -7.87 9.21
CA ALA A 367 2.87 -8.89 9.40
C ALA A 367 3.35 -10.05 10.28
N PRO A 368 4.59 -10.58 10.17
CA PRO A 368 5.13 -11.54 11.12
C PRO A 368 5.17 -11.05 12.57
N ILE A 369 5.60 -9.81 12.80
CA ILE A 369 5.65 -9.24 14.15
C ILE A 369 4.23 -9.10 14.73
N THR A 370 3.34 -8.49 13.96
CA THR A 370 1.97 -8.23 14.43
C THR A 370 1.14 -9.49 14.56
N GLY A 371 1.37 -10.50 13.73
CA GLY A 371 0.75 -11.81 13.87
C GLY A 371 1.11 -12.46 15.21
N ARG A 372 2.39 -12.45 15.58
CA ARG A 372 2.86 -12.97 16.88
C ARG A 372 2.30 -12.19 18.07
N ILE A 373 2.19 -10.86 17.97
CA ILE A 373 1.58 -10.03 19.00
C ILE A 373 0.12 -10.42 19.23
N LEU A 374 -0.65 -10.60 18.17
CA LEU A 374 -2.07 -10.95 18.25
C LEU A 374 -2.27 -12.37 18.80
N ASP A 375 -1.45 -13.33 18.39
CA ASP A 375 -1.58 -14.73 18.82
C ASP A 375 -1.03 -14.96 20.24
N ALA A 376 -0.08 -14.14 20.72
CA ALA A 376 0.47 -14.25 22.08
C ALA A 376 -0.55 -13.94 23.19
N SER A 377 -1.57 -13.14 22.88
CA SER A 377 -2.64 -12.75 23.83
C SER A 377 -3.97 -12.67 23.10
N PRO A 378 -4.60 -13.81 22.74
CA PRO A 378 -5.82 -13.80 21.94
C PRO A 378 -6.94 -12.91 22.48
N GLY A 379 -7.70 -12.27 21.58
CA GLY A 379 -8.80 -11.37 21.93
C GLY A 379 -8.33 -9.95 22.29
N ILE A 380 -8.98 -9.32 23.25
CA ILE A 380 -8.76 -7.90 23.59
C ILE A 380 -7.30 -7.58 23.90
N GLY A 381 -6.62 -8.42 24.68
CA GLY A 381 -5.22 -8.20 25.07
C GLY A 381 -4.26 -8.16 23.88
N GLY A 382 -4.42 -9.03 22.90
CA GLY A 382 -3.61 -9.04 21.69
C GLY A 382 -3.81 -7.77 20.86
N HIS A 383 -5.06 -7.30 20.76
CA HIS A 383 -5.34 -6.04 20.06
C HIS A 383 -4.81 -4.81 20.81
N GLN A 384 -4.86 -4.81 22.14
CA GLN A 384 -4.25 -3.74 22.93
C GLN A 384 -2.73 -3.68 22.71
N ASN A 385 -2.03 -4.81 22.79
CA ASN A 385 -0.60 -4.91 22.51
C ASN A 385 -0.27 -4.53 21.06
N TYR A 386 -1.13 -4.89 20.11
CA TYR A 386 -1.01 -4.52 18.71
C TYR A 386 -1.10 -3.01 18.51
N PHE A 387 -2.10 -2.35 19.09
CA PHE A 387 -2.21 -0.89 18.97
C PHE A 387 -1.12 -0.16 19.77
N LEU A 388 -0.64 -0.72 20.89
CA LEU A 388 0.54 -0.21 21.59
C LEU A 388 1.79 -0.26 20.69
N PHE A 389 2.02 -1.36 19.99
CA PHE A 389 3.10 -1.45 18.99
C PHE A 389 2.98 -0.37 17.92
N LEU A 390 1.79 -0.14 17.35
CA LEU A 390 1.55 0.93 16.37
C LEU A 390 1.77 2.33 16.97
N ALA A 391 1.38 2.55 18.23
CA ALA A 391 1.63 3.81 18.95
C ALA A 391 3.14 4.08 19.10
N VAL A 392 3.93 3.05 19.44
CA VAL A 392 5.39 3.15 19.51
C VAL A 392 5.98 3.50 18.14
N VAL A 393 5.51 2.86 17.06
CA VAL A 393 5.95 3.19 15.70
C VAL A 393 5.60 4.64 15.33
N ALA A 394 4.41 5.13 15.70
CA ALA A 394 4.02 6.52 15.48
C ALA A 394 4.89 7.49 16.27
N ALA A 395 5.24 7.18 17.52
CA ALA A 395 6.17 7.95 18.33
C ALA A 395 7.57 8.01 17.68
N ILE A 396 8.09 6.88 17.18
CA ILE A 396 9.35 6.85 16.41
C ILE A 396 9.22 7.77 15.19
N GLY A 397 8.09 7.73 14.47
CA GLY A 397 7.82 8.62 13.35
C GLY A 397 7.94 10.11 13.72
N ILE A 398 7.41 10.51 14.88
CA ILE A 398 7.54 11.90 15.39
C ILE A 398 9.02 12.25 15.63
N PHE A 399 9.80 11.36 16.26
CA PHE A 399 11.24 11.58 16.49
C PHE A 399 12.01 11.71 15.18
N VAL A 400 11.69 10.89 14.18
CA VAL A 400 12.33 10.95 12.86
C VAL A 400 11.97 12.26 12.14
N VAL A 401 10.73 12.74 12.24
CA VAL A 401 10.33 14.06 11.71
C VAL A 401 11.11 15.17 12.41
N ALA A 402 11.26 15.12 13.73
CA ALA A 402 12.06 16.10 14.47
C ALA A 402 13.54 16.08 14.03
N TRP A 403 14.09 14.89 13.76
CA TRP A 403 15.42 14.74 13.19
C TRP A 403 15.51 15.34 11.78
N LEU A 404 14.55 15.06 10.90
CA LEU A 404 14.48 15.64 9.55
C LEU A 404 14.46 17.19 9.63
N LEU A 405 13.62 17.76 10.49
CA LEU A 405 13.51 19.22 10.67
C LEU A 405 14.83 19.85 11.16
N ARG A 406 15.61 19.14 11.98
CA ARG A 406 16.96 19.58 12.38
C ARG A 406 17.93 19.56 11.21
N LEU A 407 17.89 18.51 10.38
CA LEU A 407 18.73 18.40 9.19
C LEU A 407 18.39 19.48 8.15
N GLN A 408 17.12 19.83 8.00
CA GLN A 408 16.66 20.88 7.07
C GLN A 408 17.11 22.28 7.50
N ARG A 409 17.31 22.53 8.78
CA ARG A 409 17.83 23.82 9.30
C ARG A 409 19.32 24.02 9.04
N SER A 410 20.10 22.93 8.95
CA SER A 410 21.46 22.98 8.46
C SER A 410 21.42 23.19 6.96
N ASP A 411 22.33 24.05 6.40
CA ASP A 411 22.28 24.48 4.99
C ASP A 411 22.05 23.33 4.01
N THR A 412 20.80 23.16 3.56
CA THR A 412 20.40 22.04 2.69
C THR A 412 21.05 22.09 1.31
N ARG A 413 21.52 23.26 0.86
CA ARG A 413 22.23 23.40 -0.43
C ARG A 413 23.62 22.78 -0.41
N ALA A 414 24.29 22.80 0.74
CA ALA A 414 25.59 22.14 0.91
C ALA A 414 25.49 20.61 0.94
N GLN A 415 24.26 20.05 1.11
CA GLN A 415 24.05 18.61 1.19
C GLN A 415 23.92 17.91 -0.17
N TRP A 416 23.68 18.64 -1.25
CA TRP A 416 23.54 18.07 -2.58
C TRP A 416 24.75 18.33 -3.46
N PRO A 417 25.27 17.33 -4.21
CA PRO A 417 26.37 17.53 -5.15
C PRO A 417 25.92 18.45 -6.30
N ARG A 418 26.86 19.20 -6.83
CA ARG A 418 26.64 19.94 -8.07
C ARG A 418 26.49 18.94 -9.23
N LYS A 419 25.68 19.33 -10.25
CA LYS A 419 25.55 18.53 -11.50
C LYS A 419 26.93 18.33 -12.10
N PRO A 420 27.34 17.10 -12.50
CA PRO A 420 28.59 16.87 -13.19
C PRO A 420 28.66 17.72 -14.47
N ALA A 421 29.80 18.33 -14.76
CA ALA A 421 30.00 19.21 -15.92
C ALA A 421 29.77 18.51 -17.27
N LEU A 422 29.82 17.18 -17.32
CA LEU A 422 29.59 16.35 -18.50
C LEU A 422 28.13 16.30 -18.96
N ASP A 423 27.16 16.66 -18.09
CA ASP A 423 25.73 16.66 -18.39
C ASP A 423 25.15 18.09 -18.56
N MET A 424 26.01 19.10 -18.66
CA MET A 424 25.55 20.44 -18.99
C MET A 424 25.41 20.52 -20.50
N GLU A 425 24.18 20.40 -21.01
CA GLU A 425 23.89 20.83 -22.39
C GLU A 425 24.36 22.29 -22.55
N PRO A 426 25.05 22.62 -23.65
CA PRO A 426 25.41 24.00 -23.90
C PRO A 426 24.11 24.81 -23.98
N GLU A 427 24.00 25.83 -23.13
CA GLU A 427 22.91 26.80 -23.22
C GLU A 427 22.90 27.34 -24.63
N THR A 428 21.97 26.87 -25.46
CA THR A 428 21.68 27.49 -26.77
C THR A 428 21.14 28.88 -26.49
N LYS A 429 21.97 29.88 -26.77
CA LYS A 429 21.62 31.31 -26.81
C LYS A 429 20.55 31.58 -27.83
#